data_abf638fae126ddac47bcdcee6b142a41
#
_entry.id   abf638fae126ddac47bcdcee6b142a41
#
_cell.length_a   1.000
_cell.length_b   1.000
_cell.length_c   1.000
_cell.angle_alpha   90.00
_cell.angle_beta   90.00
_cell.angle_gamma   90.00
#
_symmetry.space_group_name_H-M   'P 1'
#
loop_
_entity.id
_entity.type
_entity.pdbx_description
1 polymer ?
#
loop_
_entity_poly.entity_id
_entity_poly.type
_entity_poly.pdbx_seq_one_letter_code
_entity_poly.pdbx_strand_id
1 'polypeptide(L)'
;MNSIIIEEKDFNSGVFVINQAKFKNKTAYTCIRMTDDIKSLLKQKCSGALDIAIIGLLNHGLSKLKEQNKAIEIKNIDGNIHFTEHDKTTGNSYINVKAKIQRENSKSFSIRMDKDLKERLKEASGNISYSVGILGVIKYSLSILEKNNKTLIIKNTGCNIDNSYFI
;
A
#
# COMPACT_ATOMS: atom_id res chain seq x y z
N MET A 1 3.55 20.51 -6.60
CA MET A 1 2.97 19.17 -6.58
C MET A 1 4.01 18.19 -6.04
N ASN A 2 3.68 17.44 -4.99
CA ASN A 2 4.58 16.43 -4.45
C ASN A 2 4.40 15.14 -5.22
N SER A 3 5.48 14.58 -5.75
CA SER A 3 5.44 13.25 -6.35
C SER A 3 6.22 12.27 -5.50
N ILE A 4 5.65 11.09 -5.37
CA ILE A 4 6.28 9.98 -4.68
C ILE A 4 7.05 9.16 -5.70
N ILE A 5 8.33 9.00 -5.47
CA ILE A 5 9.18 8.11 -6.26
C ILE A 5 9.39 6.84 -5.45
N ILE A 6 9.21 5.71 -6.11
CA ILE A 6 9.35 4.40 -5.51
C ILE A 6 10.44 3.67 -6.27
N GLU A 7 11.46 3.23 -5.56
CA GLU A 7 12.58 2.50 -6.11
C GLU A 7 12.69 1.13 -5.46
N GLU A 8 12.89 0.10 -6.27
CA GLU A 8 13.23 -1.22 -5.78
C GLU A 8 14.75 -1.39 -5.80
N LYS A 9 15.31 -1.90 -4.71
CA LYS A 9 16.73 -2.26 -4.61
C LYS A 9 16.89 -3.69 -4.11
N ASP A 10 18.00 -4.31 -4.46
CA ASP A 10 18.33 -5.63 -3.96
C ASP A 10 18.56 -5.61 -2.46
N PHE A 11 18.02 -6.62 -1.78
CA PHE A 11 18.16 -6.75 -0.34
C PHE A 11 18.30 -8.23 0.04
N ASN A 12 19.34 -8.55 0.82
CA ASN A 12 19.74 -9.93 1.04
C ASN A 12 19.10 -10.60 2.27
N SER A 13 18.46 -9.87 3.16
CA SER A 13 18.00 -10.42 4.44
C SER A 13 16.56 -10.08 4.81
N GLY A 14 15.69 -9.89 3.84
CA GLY A 14 14.28 -9.63 4.07
C GLY A 14 13.79 -8.32 3.46
N VAL A 15 12.51 -8.05 3.67
CA VAL A 15 11.87 -6.87 3.11
C VAL A 15 11.96 -5.71 4.08
N PHE A 16 12.57 -4.59 3.64
CA PHE A 16 12.45 -3.31 4.32
C PHE A 16 11.83 -2.30 3.40
N VAL A 17 10.81 -1.64 3.88
CA VAL A 17 10.28 -0.44 3.24
C VAL A 17 10.90 0.75 3.95
N ILE A 18 11.79 1.45 3.26
CA ILE A 18 12.50 2.59 3.79
C ILE A 18 11.81 3.86 3.32
N ASN A 19 11.39 4.66 4.26
CA ASN A 19 10.72 5.92 3.99
C ASN A 19 11.69 7.07 4.24
N GLN A 20 12.11 7.71 3.18
CA GLN A 20 12.99 8.87 3.20
C GLN A 20 12.26 10.17 2.90
N ALA A 21 10.93 10.11 2.84
CA ALA A 21 10.13 11.24 2.41
C ALA A 21 9.31 11.82 3.56
N LYS A 22 9.14 13.13 3.55
CA LYS A 22 8.20 13.82 4.43
C LYS A 22 7.16 14.52 3.58
N PHE A 23 5.90 14.41 3.96
CA PHE A 23 4.85 15.19 3.32
C PHE A 23 4.78 16.57 3.92
N LYS A 24 4.86 17.58 3.09
CA LYS A 24 4.61 18.96 3.48
C LYS A 24 3.24 19.47 3.07
N ASN A 25 2.72 18.99 1.97
CA ASN A 25 1.44 19.48 1.50
C ASN A 25 0.29 18.80 2.24
N LYS A 26 -0.68 19.60 2.60
CA LYS A 26 -1.91 19.12 3.22
C LYS A 26 -2.74 18.41 2.15
N THR A 27 -2.60 17.12 2.06
CA THR A 27 -3.55 16.28 1.35
C THR A 27 -4.69 15.90 2.29
N ALA A 28 -5.81 15.51 1.73
CA ALA A 28 -6.93 15.09 2.56
C ALA A 28 -6.61 13.79 3.29
N TYR A 29 -7.01 13.71 4.55
CA TYR A 29 -6.89 12.48 5.32
C TYR A 29 -7.93 11.46 4.87
N THR A 30 -7.53 10.23 4.80
CA THR A 30 -8.41 9.10 4.62
C THR A 30 -8.25 8.17 5.80
N CYS A 31 -9.37 7.84 6.44
CA CYS A 31 -9.35 6.89 7.54
C CYS A 31 -9.51 5.48 7.01
N ILE A 32 -8.64 4.58 7.45
CA ILE A 32 -8.74 3.16 7.16
C ILE A 32 -8.86 2.39 8.46
N ARG A 33 -9.47 1.23 8.40
CA ARG A 33 -9.45 0.28 9.51
C ARG A 33 -8.26 -0.65 9.34
N MET A 34 -7.38 -0.65 10.31
CA MET A 34 -6.17 -1.47 10.27
C MET A 34 -6.30 -2.63 11.24
N THR A 35 -6.12 -3.83 10.73
CA THR A 35 -6.09 -5.05 11.53
C THR A 35 -4.75 -5.20 12.23
N ASP A 36 -4.72 -5.94 13.34
CA ASP A 36 -3.51 -6.09 14.14
C ASP A 36 -2.41 -6.84 13.39
N ASP A 37 -2.76 -7.79 12.54
CA ASP A 37 -1.80 -8.52 11.72
C ASP A 37 -1.02 -7.59 10.79
N ILE A 38 -1.71 -6.70 10.09
CA ILE A 38 -1.09 -5.74 9.18
C ILE A 38 -0.27 -4.70 9.96
N LYS A 39 -0.80 -4.22 11.08
CA LYS A 39 -0.08 -3.26 11.90
C LYS A 39 1.25 -3.82 12.40
N SER A 40 1.25 -5.05 12.89
CA SER A 40 2.46 -5.75 13.32
C SER A 40 3.43 -5.96 12.17
N LEU A 41 2.91 -6.37 11.02
CA LEU A 41 3.71 -6.59 9.81
C LEU A 41 4.40 -5.29 9.36
N LEU A 42 3.67 -4.19 9.33
CA LEU A 42 4.22 -2.89 8.93
C LEU A 42 5.29 -2.39 9.91
N LYS A 43 5.05 -2.52 11.21
CA LYS A 43 6.04 -2.15 12.22
C LYS A 43 7.33 -2.96 12.10
N GLN A 44 7.21 -4.21 11.73
CA GLN A 44 8.34 -5.11 11.57
C GLN A 44 9.12 -4.85 10.28
N LYS A 45 8.43 -4.51 9.19
CA LYS A 45 9.01 -4.44 7.85
C LYS A 45 9.28 -3.03 7.34
N CYS A 46 8.77 -2.00 8.02
CA CYS A 46 8.89 -0.62 7.55
C CYS A 46 9.64 0.26 8.54
N SER A 47 10.41 1.19 8.02
CA SER A 47 11.05 2.24 8.81
C SER A 47 10.44 3.61 8.48
N GLY A 48 10.44 4.53 9.43
CA GLY A 48 9.89 5.86 9.24
C GLY A 48 8.38 5.93 9.46
N ALA A 49 7.74 6.91 8.87
CA ALA A 49 6.31 7.15 9.03
C ALA A 49 5.49 6.09 8.30
N LEU A 50 4.56 5.45 9.02
CA LEU A 50 3.74 4.37 8.47
C LEU A 50 2.83 4.82 7.34
N ASP A 51 2.29 6.04 7.42
CA ASP A 51 1.41 6.56 6.37
C ASP A 51 2.12 6.65 5.01
N ILE A 52 3.37 7.09 4.98
CA ILE A 52 4.15 7.15 3.76
C ILE A 52 4.52 5.74 3.28
N ALA A 53 4.85 4.85 4.18
CA ALA A 53 5.11 3.44 3.84
C ALA A 53 3.88 2.81 3.20
N ILE A 54 2.70 3.05 3.75
CA ILE A 54 1.44 2.57 3.18
C ILE A 54 1.23 3.10 1.77
N ILE A 55 1.43 4.40 1.56
CA ILE A 55 1.27 5.01 0.23
C ILE A 55 2.24 4.41 -0.78
N GLY A 56 3.48 4.22 -0.38
CA GLY A 56 4.49 3.59 -1.23
C GLY A 56 4.15 2.16 -1.60
N LEU A 57 3.72 1.37 -0.62
CA LEU A 57 3.31 -0.01 -0.84
C LEU A 57 2.06 -0.11 -1.73
N LEU A 58 1.11 0.80 -1.56
CA LEU A 58 -0.07 0.87 -2.42
C LEU A 58 0.31 1.15 -3.87
N ASN A 59 1.14 2.16 -4.10
CA ASN A 59 1.61 2.48 -5.45
C ASN A 59 2.36 1.31 -6.08
N HIS A 60 3.25 0.68 -5.32
CA HIS A 60 4.01 -0.48 -5.77
C HIS A 60 3.09 -1.64 -6.13
N GLY A 61 2.19 -2.00 -5.24
CA GLY A 61 1.26 -3.11 -5.44
C GLY A 61 0.32 -2.89 -6.61
N LEU A 62 -0.26 -1.70 -6.74
CA LEU A 62 -1.15 -1.37 -7.84
C LEU A 62 -0.40 -1.40 -9.18
N SER A 63 0.82 -0.89 -9.22
CA SER A 63 1.63 -0.91 -10.42
C SER A 63 1.98 -2.33 -10.85
N LYS A 64 2.30 -3.20 -9.90
CA LYS A 64 2.61 -4.61 -10.19
C LYS A 64 1.39 -5.38 -10.68
N LEU A 65 0.22 -5.16 -10.10
CA LEU A 65 -1.02 -5.77 -10.57
C LEU A 65 -1.31 -5.39 -12.03
N LYS A 66 -1.17 -4.13 -12.34
CA LYS A 66 -1.41 -3.61 -13.70
C LYS A 66 -0.36 -4.12 -14.68
N GLU A 67 0.90 -4.06 -14.33
CA GLU A 67 2.04 -4.47 -15.16
C GLU A 67 1.97 -5.95 -15.52
N GLN A 68 1.62 -6.80 -14.57
CA GLN A 68 1.54 -8.25 -14.74
C GLN A 68 0.17 -8.74 -15.18
N ASN A 69 -0.79 -7.83 -15.32
CA ASN A 69 -2.19 -8.16 -15.59
C ASN A 69 -2.75 -9.22 -14.64
N LYS A 70 -2.47 -9.02 -13.35
CA LYS A 70 -2.92 -9.89 -12.27
C LYS A 70 -4.03 -9.24 -11.48
N ALA A 71 -4.84 -10.07 -10.86
CA ALA A 71 -5.85 -9.63 -9.90
C ALA A 71 -5.65 -10.35 -8.59
N ILE A 72 -6.11 -9.75 -7.50
CA ILE A 72 -6.07 -10.37 -6.18
C ILE A 72 -7.46 -10.42 -5.58
N GLU A 73 -7.74 -11.52 -4.92
CA GLU A 73 -8.92 -11.69 -4.09
C GLU A 73 -8.51 -11.54 -2.64
N ILE A 74 -9.18 -10.65 -1.92
CA ILE A 74 -8.82 -10.31 -0.54
C ILE A 74 -9.94 -10.77 0.39
N LYS A 75 -9.56 -11.46 1.45
CA LYS A 75 -10.45 -11.95 2.50
C LYS A 75 -9.94 -11.52 3.86
N ASN A 76 -10.87 -11.18 4.74
CA ASN A 76 -10.59 -11.01 6.16
C ASN A 76 -11.13 -12.22 6.91
N ILE A 77 -10.23 -13.04 7.43
CA ILE A 77 -10.59 -14.24 8.19
C ILE A 77 -10.13 -14.04 9.62
N ASP A 78 -11.08 -13.86 10.53
CA ASP A 78 -10.84 -13.68 11.97
C ASP A 78 -9.83 -12.56 12.29
N GLY A 79 -9.92 -11.46 11.57
CA GLY A 79 -9.03 -10.31 11.76
C GLY A 79 -7.74 -10.37 10.99
N ASN A 80 -7.49 -11.45 10.25
CA ASN A 80 -6.29 -11.60 9.42
C ASN A 80 -6.64 -11.39 7.94
N ILE A 81 -5.86 -10.56 7.29
CA ILE A 81 -6.04 -10.27 5.87
C ILE A 81 -5.30 -11.31 5.03
N HIS A 82 -6.02 -11.95 4.16
CA HIS A 82 -5.49 -12.92 3.20
C HIS A 82 -5.74 -12.46 1.78
N PHE A 83 -4.81 -12.72 0.89
CA PHE A 83 -5.02 -12.48 -0.52
C PHE A 83 -4.62 -13.70 -1.35
N THR A 84 -5.32 -13.88 -2.46
CA THR A 84 -5.00 -14.89 -3.46
C THR A 84 -4.80 -14.20 -4.80
N GLU A 85 -3.68 -14.47 -5.44
CA GLU A 85 -3.33 -13.92 -6.74
C GLU A 85 -3.82 -14.82 -7.86
N HIS A 86 -4.36 -14.22 -8.92
CA HIS A 86 -4.76 -14.96 -10.11
C HIS A 86 -4.61 -14.10 -11.37
N ASP A 87 -4.59 -14.74 -12.54
CA ASP A 87 -4.55 -14.01 -13.80
C ASP A 87 -5.86 -13.26 -14.02
N LYS A 88 -5.74 -12.03 -14.45
CA LYS A 88 -6.91 -11.22 -14.77
C LYS A 88 -7.40 -11.57 -16.17
N THR A 89 -8.65 -12.01 -16.27
CA THR A 89 -9.23 -12.46 -17.52
C THR A 89 -10.10 -11.42 -18.21
N THR A 90 -10.86 -10.63 -17.44
CA THR A 90 -11.80 -9.64 -17.98
C THR A 90 -12.00 -8.48 -17.00
N GLY A 91 -12.46 -7.34 -17.52
CA GLY A 91 -12.84 -6.19 -16.73
C GLY A 91 -11.69 -5.30 -16.31
N ASN A 92 -12.00 -4.26 -15.54
CA ASN A 92 -11.03 -3.26 -15.10
C ASN A 92 -10.59 -3.40 -13.66
N SER A 93 -11.29 -4.23 -12.88
CA SER A 93 -11.00 -4.39 -11.45
C SER A 93 -9.88 -5.39 -11.20
N TYR A 94 -8.87 -4.98 -10.48
CA TYR A 94 -7.73 -5.82 -10.10
C TYR A 94 -7.83 -6.32 -8.66
N ILE A 95 -8.72 -5.72 -7.88
CA ILE A 95 -8.90 -6.03 -6.47
C ILE A 95 -10.33 -6.49 -6.24
N ASN A 96 -10.49 -7.66 -5.63
CA ASN A 96 -11.78 -8.24 -5.33
C ASN A 96 -11.86 -8.54 -3.84
N VAL A 97 -12.77 -7.88 -3.14
CA VAL A 97 -12.91 -8.04 -1.70
C VAL A 97 -14.12 -8.91 -1.38
N LYS A 98 -13.91 -9.96 -0.61
CA LYS A 98 -14.96 -10.93 -0.24
C LYS A 98 -15.48 -10.77 1.20
N ALA A 99 -14.83 -9.95 2.03
CA ALA A 99 -15.24 -9.78 3.40
C ALA A 99 -14.94 -8.37 3.89
N LYS A 100 -15.69 -7.92 4.89
CA LYS A 100 -15.49 -6.61 5.52
C LYS A 100 -14.63 -6.75 6.78
N ILE A 101 -13.95 -5.66 7.15
CA ILE A 101 -13.25 -5.59 8.42
C ILE A 101 -14.26 -5.30 9.51
N GLN A 102 -14.26 -6.11 10.56
CA GLN A 102 -15.09 -5.90 11.73
C GLN A 102 -14.40 -4.89 12.66
N ARG A 103 -15.20 -4.02 13.28
CA ARG A 103 -14.69 -2.99 14.19
C ARG A 103 -13.93 -3.56 15.38
N GLU A 104 -14.35 -4.70 15.87
CA GLU A 104 -13.79 -5.36 17.06
C GLU A 104 -12.34 -5.75 16.89
N ASN A 105 -11.93 -6.10 15.67
CA ASN A 105 -10.58 -6.60 15.36
C ASN A 105 -9.73 -5.58 14.60
N SER A 106 -10.10 -4.31 14.68
CA SER A 106 -9.40 -3.27 13.91
C SER A 106 -9.44 -1.93 14.65
N LYS A 107 -8.45 -1.10 14.34
CA LYS A 107 -8.38 0.27 14.84
C LYS A 107 -8.35 1.25 13.67
N SER A 108 -8.93 2.42 13.88
CA SER A 108 -8.89 3.49 12.91
C SER A 108 -7.48 4.04 12.77
N PHE A 109 -7.04 4.23 11.54
CA PHE A 109 -5.75 4.81 11.22
C PHE A 109 -5.95 5.83 10.09
N SER A 110 -5.44 7.04 10.29
CA SER A 110 -5.57 8.12 9.31
C SER A 110 -4.31 8.21 8.47
N ILE A 111 -4.47 8.21 7.16
CA ILE A 111 -3.36 8.41 6.22
C ILE A 111 -3.68 9.58 5.31
N ARG A 112 -2.64 10.25 4.85
CA ARG A 112 -2.77 11.27 3.81
C ARG A 112 -2.62 10.60 2.47
N MET A 113 -3.65 10.70 1.66
CA MET A 113 -3.68 10.07 0.35
C MET A 113 -4.03 11.12 -0.69
N ASP A 114 -3.23 11.21 -1.74
CA ASP A 114 -3.53 12.14 -2.79
C ASP A 114 -4.70 11.64 -3.65
N LYS A 115 -5.27 12.56 -4.41
CA LYS A 115 -6.44 12.28 -5.24
C LYS A 115 -6.14 11.24 -6.31
N ASP A 116 -4.96 11.28 -6.90
CA ASP A 116 -4.55 10.34 -7.93
C ASP A 116 -4.53 8.90 -7.41
N LEU A 117 -3.93 8.69 -6.25
CA LEU A 117 -3.88 7.37 -5.63
C LEU A 117 -5.28 6.86 -5.27
N LYS A 118 -6.14 7.73 -4.77
CA LYS A 118 -7.55 7.38 -4.50
C LYS A 118 -8.28 6.93 -5.76
N GLU A 119 -8.11 7.65 -6.85
CA GLU A 119 -8.73 7.30 -8.13
C GLU A 119 -8.21 5.96 -8.66
N ARG A 120 -6.92 5.73 -8.57
CA ARG A 120 -6.31 4.47 -8.99
C ARG A 120 -6.81 3.28 -8.16
N LEU A 121 -6.95 3.45 -6.86
CA LEU A 121 -7.54 2.45 -5.98
C LEU A 121 -8.99 2.16 -6.36
N LYS A 122 -9.74 3.21 -6.64
CA LYS A 122 -11.15 3.09 -7.02
C LYS A 122 -11.31 2.35 -8.35
N GLU A 123 -10.49 2.65 -9.34
CA GLU A 123 -10.48 1.94 -10.62
C GLU A 123 -10.07 0.46 -10.43
N ALA A 124 -9.07 0.21 -9.61
CA ALA A 124 -8.59 -1.15 -9.38
C ALA A 124 -9.57 -2.01 -8.60
N SER A 125 -10.37 -1.42 -7.72
CA SER A 125 -11.21 -2.15 -6.78
C SER A 125 -12.71 -2.07 -7.06
N GLY A 126 -13.16 -1.16 -7.94
CA GLY A 126 -14.59 -0.96 -8.17
C GLY A 126 -15.30 -0.40 -6.92
N ASN A 127 -16.40 -1.01 -6.51
CA ASN A 127 -17.25 -0.52 -5.40
C ASN A 127 -16.92 -1.16 -4.07
N ILE A 128 -15.66 -1.16 -3.65
CA ILE A 128 -15.28 -1.92 -2.46
C ILE A 128 -14.92 -1.04 -1.28
N SER A 129 -14.96 -1.67 -0.09
CA SER A 129 -14.39 -1.09 1.12
C SER A 129 -12.92 -0.79 0.94
N TYR A 130 -12.56 0.48 1.02
CA TYR A 130 -11.18 0.92 0.86
C TYR A 130 -10.24 0.26 1.86
N SER A 131 -10.68 0.07 3.09
CA SER A 131 -9.81 -0.48 4.14
C SER A 131 -9.29 -1.87 3.79
N VAL A 132 -10.19 -2.78 3.44
CA VAL A 132 -9.79 -4.14 3.09
C VAL A 132 -8.94 -4.16 1.81
N GLY A 133 -9.34 -3.38 0.81
CA GLY A 133 -8.59 -3.25 -0.43
C GLY A 133 -7.17 -2.76 -0.20
N ILE A 134 -7.03 -1.70 0.59
CA ILE A 134 -5.73 -1.14 0.94
C ILE A 134 -4.85 -2.17 1.65
N LEU A 135 -5.39 -2.82 2.68
CA LEU A 135 -4.61 -3.80 3.46
C LEU A 135 -4.20 -5.00 2.63
N GLY A 136 -5.07 -5.46 1.74
CA GLY A 136 -4.75 -6.55 0.83
C GLY A 136 -3.65 -6.20 -0.16
N VAL A 137 -3.69 -5.00 -0.72
CA VAL A 137 -2.65 -4.51 -1.64
C VAL A 137 -1.31 -4.34 -0.91
N ILE A 138 -1.32 -3.86 0.31
CA ILE A 138 -0.11 -3.76 1.14
C ILE A 138 0.52 -5.14 1.31
N LYS A 139 -0.28 -6.12 1.70
CA LYS A 139 0.19 -7.50 1.90
C LYS A 139 0.73 -8.10 0.61
N TYR A 140 0.05 -7.88 -0.49
CA TYR A 140 0.49 -8.30 -1.82
C TYR A 140 1.84 -7.66 -2.20
N SER A 141 1.98 -6.35 -2.00
CA SER A 141 3.22 -5.63 -2.29
C SER A 141 4.39 -6.17 -1.48
N LEU A 142 4.21 -6.35 -0.17
CA LEU A 142 5.23 -6.92 0.70
C LEU A 142 5.63 -8.33 0.27
N SER A 143 4.66 -9.14 -0.13
CA SER A 143 4.90 -10.49 -0.63
C SER A 143 5.78 -10.49 -1.90
N ILE A 144 5.52 -9.60 -2.83
CA ILE A 144 6.33 -9.47 -4.05
C ILE A 144 7.76 -9.05 -3.71
N LEU A 145 7.92 -8.06 -2.86
CA LEU A 145 9.24 -7.59 -2.43
C LEU A 145 10.03 -8.71 -1.76
N GLU A 146 9.40 -9.44 -0.86
CA GLU A 146 10.01 -10.56 -0.17
C GLU A 146 10.42 -11.69 -1.11
N LYS A 147 9.53 -12.06 -2.02
CA LYS A 147 9.78 -13.11 -3.00
C LYS A 147 10.97 -12.80 -3.89
N ASN A 148 11.17 -11.53 -4.23
CA ASN A 148 12.22 -11.08 -5.13
C ASN A 148 13.46 -10.55 -4.38
N ASN A 149 13.50 -10.64 -3.05
CA ASN A 149 14.55 -10.06 -2.21
C ASN A 149 14.82 -8.59 -2.51
N LYS A 150 13.74 -7.81 -2.59
CA LYS A 150 13.81 -6.38 -2.90
C LYS A 150 13.47 -5.54 -1.68
N THR A 151 14.08 -4.38 -1.63
CA THR A 151 13.76 -3.31 -0.69
C THR A 151 13.06 -2.20 -1.44
N LEU A 152 12.00 -1.66 -0.85
CA LEU A 152 11.31 -0.51 -1.42
C LEU A 152 11.80 0.76 -0.74
N ILE A 153 12.27 1.72 -1.53
CA ILE A 153 12.68 3.02 -1.07
C ILE A 153 11.69 4.05 -1.57
N ILE A 154 11.13 4.83 -0.65
CA ILE A 154 10.12 5.82 -0.95
C ILE A 154 10.71 7.22 -0.75
N LYS A 155 10.72 8.00 -1.82
CA LYS A 155 11.21 9.37 -1.83
C LYS A 155 10.10 10.32 -2.24
N ASN A 156 10.13 11.52 -1.73
CA ASN A 156 9.21 12.57 -2.12
C ASN A 156 9.96 13.61 -2.94
N THR A 157 9.54 13.79 -4.19
CA THR A 157 10.05 14.87 -5.04
C THR A 157 8.96 15.93 -5.19
N GLY A 158 9.03 16.97 -4.40
CA GLY A 158 8.10 18.09 -4.53
C GLY A 158 8.56 19.08 -5.59
N CYS A 159 7.64 19.92 -6.06
CA CYS A 159 7.95 20.98 -7.02
C CYS A 159 8.92 22.03 -6.48
N ASN A 160 8.91 22.26 -5.19
CA ASN A 160 9.86 23.11 -4.49
C ASN A 160 10.79 22.21 -3.71
N ILE A 161 11.66 21.53 -4.42
CA ILE A 161 12.58 20.62 -3.78
C ILE A 161 13.63 21.43 -3.05
N ASP A 162 13.36 21.61 -1.81
CA ASP A 162 14.42 21.84 -0.87
C ASP A 162 14.94 20.46 -0.47
N ASN A 163 16.18 20.16 -0.80
CA ASN A 163 16.82 18.88 -0.49
C ASN A 163 16.81 18.55 1.01
N SER A 164 16.53 19.52 1.85
CA SER A 164 16.36 19.33 3.28
C SER A 164 15.19 18.41 3.65
N TYR A 165 14.30 18.09 2.71
CA TYR A 165 13.20 17.15 2.91
C TYR A 165 13.59 15.69 2.73
N PHE A 166 14.72 15.46 2.13
CA PHE A 166 15.24 14.11 1.95
C PHE A 166 16.19 13.78 3.09
N ILE A 167 15.94 12.67 3.70
CA ILE A 167 16.78 12.19 4.80
C ILE A 167 17.70 11.11 4.26
#